data_19a2f1cf94956ea78a39b8c9ed8f32e8
#
_entry.id   19a2f1cf94956ea78a39b8c9ed8f32e8
#
_cell.length_a   1.000
_cell.length_b   1.000
_cell.length_c   1.000
_cell.angle_alpha   90.00
_cell.angle_beta   90.00
_cell.angle_gamma   90.00
#
_symmetry.space_group_name_H-M   'P 1'
#
loop_
_entity.id
_entity.type
_entity.pdbx_description
1 polymer ?
#
loop_
_entity_poly.entity_id
_entity_poly.type
_entity_poly.pdbx_seq_one_letter_code
_entity_poly.pdbx_strand_id
1 'polypeptide(L)'
;MNVSANGSVYDALTKAIATLGETGLQVAAYHLGELVVDTWAGVADPETGRAVDGDTLFTVFSMSKGVTATITHRLVERGILAYDEPLATWWPAFAAHGKGGITVRHALSHRAGLPGFKGLAFADQPSLAATGRNLEEATPDWAPGASMAYHGMTFGTLLGRTIELATGKPFAQVLHEEVTGPANIPDLWCGIPADPSIHARVATLHPGN
;
A
#
# COMPACT_ATOMS: atom_id res chain seq x y z
N MET A 1 3.68 -27.97 -5.75
CA MET A 1 2.29 -27.57 -5.41
C MET A 1 1.56 -28.76 -4.79
N ASN A 2 0.87 -28.58 -3.66
CA ASN A 2 0.08 -29.65 -3.03
C ASN A 2 -1.31 -29.70 -3.71
N VAL A 3 -1.56 -30.72 -4.55
CA VAL A 3 -2.78 -30.85 -5.36
C VAL A 3 -4.05 -30.85 -4.48
N SER A 4 -4.01 -31.50 -3.31
CA SER A 4 -5.14 -31.55 -2.37
C SER A 4 -5.43 -30.18 -1.73
N ALA A 5 -4.39 -29.46 -1.29
CA ALA A 5 -4.55 -28.14 -0.69
C ALA A 5 -5.07 -27.13 -1.74
N ASN A 6 -4.52 -27.16 -2.95
CA ASN A 6 -4.93 -26.29 -4.04
C ASN A 6 -6.40 -26.50 -4.41
N GLY A 7 -6.85 -27.78 -4.53
CA GLY A 7 -8.25 -28.11 -4.80
C GLY A 7 -9.20 -27.65 -3.70
N SER A 8 -8.85 -27.86 -2.43
CA SER A 8 -9.70 -27.42 -1.30
C SER A 8 -9.85 -25.88 -1.26
N VAL A 9 -8.78 -25.15 -1.59
CA VAL A 9 -8.85 -23.67 -1.66
C VAL A 9 -9.69 -23.25 -2.86
N TYR A 10 -9.52 -23.85 -4.04
CA TYR A 10 -10.34 -23.58 -5.21
C TYR A 10 -11.85 -23.79 -4.93
N ASP A 11 -12.22 -24.88 -4.25
CA ASP A 11 -13.61 -25.13 -3.85
C ASP A 11 -14.14 -24.05 -2.89
N ALA A 12 -13.26 -23.55 -1.98
CA ALA A 12 -13.62 -22.44 -1.10
C ALA A 12 -13.84 -21.13 -1.84
N LEU A 13 -12.99 -20.82 -2.84
CA LEU A 13 -13.16 -19.63 -3.69
C LEU A 13 -14.46 -19.68 -4.49
N THR A 14 -14.76 -20.80 -5.14
CA THR A 14 -16.00 -20.98 -5.91
C THR A 14 -17.23 -20.88 -5.02
N LYS A 15 -17.18 -21.43 -3.80
CA LYS A 15 -18.23 -21.27 -2.80
C LYS A 15 -18.41 -19.80 -2.38
N ALA A 16 -17.32 -19.07 -2.14
CA ALA A 16 -17.37 -17.65 -1.76
C ALA A 16 -18.04 -16.82 -2.87
N ILE A 17 -17.68 -17.06 -4.13
CA ILE A 17 -18.33 -16.42 -5.28
C ILE A 17 -19.84 -16.72 -5.30
N ALA A 18 -20.22 -17.98 -5.11
CA ALA A 18 -21.63 -18.39 -5.20
C ALA A 18 -22.48 -17.90 -4.01
N THR A 19 -21.90 -17.70 -2.82
CA THR A 19 -22.66 -17.47 -1.58
C THR A 19 -22.44 -16.13 -0.91
N LEU A 20 -21.31 -15.44 -1.19
CA LEU A 20 -20.93 -14.17 -0.55
C LEU A 20 -20.97 -12.98 -1.52
N GLY A 21 -21.25 -13.22 -2.81
CA GLY A 21 -21.32 -12.17 -3.82
C GLY A 21 -19.96 -11.69 -4.31
N GLU A 22 -18.88 -12.43 -4.05
CA GLU A 22 -17.55 -12.15 -4.59
C GLU A 22 -17.54 -12.31 -6.11
N THR A 23 -16.79 -11.47 -6.81
CA THR A 23 -16.74 -11.50 -8.27
C THR A 23 -15.55 -12.31 -8.78
N GLY A 24 -14.37 -12.03 -8.23
CA GLY A 24 -13.12 -12.67 -8.60
C GLY A 24 -12.14 -12.72 -7.44
N LEU A 25 -11.44 -13.83 -7.30
CA LEU A 25 -10.55 -14.12 -6.17
C LEU A 25 -9.26 -14.80 -6.66
N GLN A 26 -8.16 -14.49 -6.00
CA GLN A 26 -6.86 -15.14 -6.21
C GLN A 26 -6.19 -15.40 -4.86
N VAL A 27 -5.60 -16.58 -4.70
CA VAL A 27 -4.87 -16.98 -3.48
C VAL A 27 -3.57 -17.67 -3.85
N ALA A 28 -2.47 -17.21 -3.26
CA ALA A 28 -1.21 -17.92 -3.22
C ALA A 28 -0.77 -18.12 -1.77
N ALA A 29 -0.23 -19.30 -1.46
CA ALA A 29 0.30 -19.59 -0.12
C ALA A 29 1.60 -20.37 -0.21
N TYR A 30 2.55 -19.96 0.63
CA TYR A 30 3.83 -20.63 0.81
C TYR A 30 3.89 -21.27 2.20
N HIS A 31 4.43 -22.47 2.28
CA HIS A 31 4.74 -23.15 3.54
C HIS A 31 6.19 -23.63 3.49
N LEU A 32 7.00 -23.20 4.45
CA LEU A 32 8.44 -23.52 4.53
C LEU A 32 9.21 -23.21 3.22
N GLY A 33 8.85 -22.13 2.54
CA GLY A 33 9.47 -21.71 1.27
C GLY A 33 8.91 -22.39 0.02
N GLU A 34 8.01 -23.38 0.17
CA GLU A 34 7.37 -24.08 -0.95
C GLU A 34 5.99 -23.49 -1.27
N LEU A 35 5.73 -23.26 -2.55
CA LEU A 35 4.40 -22.83 -3.03
C LEU A 35 3.43 -24.02 -2.90
N VAL A 36 2.52 -23.95 -1.94
CA VAL A 36 1.56 -25.03 -1.66
C VAL A 36 0.17 -24.78 -2.23
N VAL A 37 -0.21 -23.50 -2.39
CA VAL A 37 -1.46 -23.06 -3.04
C VAL A 37 -1.12 -21.97 -4.04
N ASP A 38 -1.69 -22.10 -5.24
CA ASP A 38 -1.70 -21.08 -6.27
C ASP A 38 -2.95 -21.32 -7.11
N THR A 39 -4.02 -20.54 -6.82
CA THR A 39 -5.33 -20.79 -7.41
C THR A 39 -6.17 -19.51 -7.46
N TRP A 40 -7.10 -19.49 -8.38
CA TRP A 40 -8.01 -18.37 -8.64
C TRP A 40 -9.34 -18.85 -9.16
N ALA A 41 -10.36 -18.00 -9.03
CA ALA A 41 -11.71 -18.28 -9.54
C ALA A 41 -12.46 -16.99 -9.84
N GLY A 42 -13.48 -17.08 -10.68
CA GLY A 42 -14.42 -16.00 -10.98
C GLY A 42 -13.99 -15.11 -12.12
N VAL A 43 -14.49 -13.88 -12.12
CA VAL A 43 -14.41 -12.91 -13.21
C VAL A 43 -13.63 -11.68 -12.76
N ALA A 44 -12.63 -11.31 -13.54
CA ALA A 44 -11.81 -10.13 -13.32
C ALA A 44 -12.44 -8.85 -13.87
N ASP A 45 -13.30 -8.98 -14.88
CA ASP A 45 -14.04 -7.87 -15.48
C ASP A 45 -15.45 -8.35 -15.88
N PRO A 46 -16.48 -8.03 -15.09
CA PRO A 46 -17.85 -8.42 -15.36
C PRO A 46 -18.46 -7.83 -16.64
N GLU A 47 -17.97 -6.68 -17.12
CA GLU A 47 -18.51 -6.07 -18.35
C GLU A 47 -18.09 -6.87 -19.60
N THR A 48 -16.85 -7.36 -19.60
CA THR A 48 -16.31 -8.14 -20.72
C THR A 48 -16.42 -9.65 -20.52
N GLY A 49 -16.68 -10.10 -19.30
CA GLY A 49 -16.65 -11.51 -18.92
C GLY A 49 -15.24 -12.09 -18.79
N ARG A 50 -14.18 -11.25 -18.74
CA ARG A 50 -12.80 -11.70 -18.59
C ARG A 50 -12.63 -12.46 -17.26
N ALA A 51 -12.22 -13.72 -17.35
CA ALA A 51 -11.99 -14.55 -16.19
C ALA A 51 -10.74 -14.08 -15.39
N VAL A 52 -10.71 -14.38 -14.10
CA VAL A 52 -9.48 -14.29 -13.29
C VAL A 52 -8.52 -15.40 -13.74
N ASP A 53 -7.26 -15.08 -13.88
CA ASP A 53 -6.16 -15.98 -14.17
C ASP A 53 -4.97 -15.71 -13.24
N GLY A 54 -3.87 -16.45 -13.41
CA GLY A 54 -2.66 -16.30 -12.60
C GLY A 54 -1.94 -14.97 -12.78
N ASP A 55 -2.22 -14.25 -13.87
CA ASP A 55 -1.61 -12.97 -14.21
C ASP A 55 -2.52 -11.77 -13.89
N THR A 56 -3.70 -12.01 -13.35
CA THR A 56 -4.65 -10.95 -12.99
C THR A 56 -4.12 -10.11 -11.82
N LEU A 57 -4.19 -8.80 -11.97
CA LEU A 57 -3.73 -7.82 -10.99
C LEU A 57 -4.91 -7.27 -10.20
N PHE A 58 -4.79 -7.23 -8.88
CA PHE A 58 -5.81 -6.71 -7.98
C PHE A 58 -5.38 -5.43 -7.28
N THR A 59 -6.30 -4.49 -7.10
CA THR A 59 -6.09 -3.33 -6.24
C THR A 59 -6.16 -3.77 -4.77
N VAL A 60 -5.03 -3.70 -4.07
CA VAL A 60 -4.89 -4.26 -2.71
C VAL A 60 -5.02 -3.22 -1.58
N PHE A 61 -5.35 -1.98 -1.92
CA PHE A 61 -5.60 -0.89 -0.95
C PHE A 61 -4.57 -0.83 0.19
N SER A 62 -5.03 -0.93 1.42
CA SER A 62 -4.22 -0.74 2.63
C SER A 62 -3.17 -1.82 2.90
N MET A 63 -3.11 -2.89 2.12
CA MET A 63 -1.95 -3.79 2.14
C MET A 63 -0.67 -3.06 1.72
N SER A 64 -0.79 -2.00 0.90
CA SER A 64 0.32 -1.11 0.54
C SER A 64 1.02 -0.47 1.74
N LYS A 65 0.35 -0.35 2.90
CA LYS A 65 0.98 0.12 4.14
C LYS A 65 2.06 -0.83 4.65
N GLY A 66 1.82 -2.14 4.55
CA GLY A 66 2.82 -3.16 4.87
C GLY A 66 4.06 -3.04 3.98
N VAL A 67 3.85 -2.80 2.68
CA VAL A 67 4.94 -2.56 1.72
C VAL A 67 5.71 -1.29 2.08
N THR A 68 5.01 -0.17 2.34
CA THR A 68 5.63 1.09 2.76
C THR A 68 6.40 0.95 4.08
N ALA A 69 5.85 0.20 5.05
CA ALA A 69 6.54 -0.10 6.29
C ALA A 69 7.81 -0.92 6.06
N THR A 70 7.76 -1.92 5.18
CA THR A 70 8.93 -2.73 4.79
C THR A 70 10.03 -1.85 4.20
N ILE A 71 9.70 -0.94 3.27
CA ILE A 71 10.66 0.03 2.73
C ILE A 71 11.25 0.88 3.86
N THR A 72 10.41 1.41 4.76
CA THR A 72 10.84 2.23 5.88
C THR A 72 11.82 1.47 6.78
N HIS A 73 11.54 0.21 7.12
CA HIS A 73 12.42 -0.63 7.95
C HIS A 73 13.76 -0.88 7.26
N ARG A 74 13.78 -1.17 5.97
CA ARG A 74 15.01 -1.35 5.20
C ARG A 74 15.87 -0.08 5.15
N LEU A 75 15.23 1.08 4.98
CA LEU A 75 15.94 2.36 5.00
C LEU A 75 16.50 2.69 6.41
N VAL A 76 15.82 2.25 7.47
CA VAL A 76 16.36 2.34 8.84
C VAL A 76 17.55 1.41 9.03
N GLU A 77 17.48 0.16 8.57
CA GLU A 77 18.64 -0.77 8.60
C GLU A 77 19.86 -0.21 7.87
N ARG A 78 19.64 0.57 6.81
CA ARG A 78 20.70 1.22 6.03
C ARG A 78 21.15 2.56 6.61
N GLY A 79 20.58 3.00 7.73
CA GLY A 79 20.92 4.28 8.37
C GLY A 79 20.47 5.52 7.59
N ILE A 80 19.57 5.39 6.61
CA ILE A 80 18.99 6.50 5.83
C ILE A 80 17.86 7.17 6.63
N LEU A 81 17.07 6.38 7.35
CA LEU A 81 16.03 6.82 8.27
C LEU A 81 16.35 6.34 9.69
N ALA A 82 15.71 6.95 10.70
CA ALA A 82 15.73 6.45 12.07
C ALA A 82 14.32 6.54 12.67
N TYR A 83 13.92 5.53 13.46
CA TYR A 83 12.53 5.46 13.99
C TYR A 83 12.14 6.67 14.83
N ASP A 84 13.06 7.15 15.66
CA ASP A 84 12.80 8.23 16.61
C ASP A 84 13.21 9.61 16.08
N GLU A 85 13.68 9.67 14.82
CA GLU A 85 13.98 10.92 14.14
C GLU A 85 12.70 11.58 13.65
N PRO A 86 12.53 12.91 13.84
CA PRO A 86 11.41 13.65 13.29
C PRO A 86 11.34 13.60 11.77
N LEU A 87 10.15 13.47 11.19
CA LEU A 87 9.95 13.59 9.74
C LEU A 87 10.49 14.91 9.19
N ALA A 88 10.43 15.96 10.01
CA ALA A 88 10.92 17.30 9.69
C ALA A 88 12.43 17.35 9.37
N THR A 89 13.21 16.37 9.79
CA THR A 89 14.63 16.24 9.43
C THR A 89 14.83 16.17 7.92
N TRP A 90 14.00 15.41 7.24
CA TRP A 90 14.03 15.28 5.78
C TRP A 90 12.99 16.18 5.09
N TRP A 91 11.96 16.57 5.82
CA TRP A 91 10.83 17.37 5.34
C TRP A 91 10.60 18.62 6.21
N PRO A 92 11.47 19.66 6.09
CA PRO A 92 11.44 20.83 6.99
C PRO A 92 10.11 21.59 6.99
N ALA A 93 9.42 21.72 5.85
CA ALA A 93 8.12 22.38 5.76
C ALA A 93 7.03 21.70 6.60
N PHE A 94 7.16 20.41 6.86
CA PHE A 94 6.25 19.64 7.69
C PHE A 94 6.27 20.05 9.17
N ALA A 95 7.33 20.71 9.65
CA ALA A 95 7.45 21.11 11.05
C ALA A 95 6.38 22.13 11.54
N ALA A 96 5.73 22.83 10.61
CA ALA A 96 4.72 23.84 10.91
C ALA A 96 3.57 23.28 11.75
N HIS A 97 2.84 24.18 12.44
CA HIS A 97 1.64 23.86 13.20
C HIS A 97 1.82 22.78 14.28
N GLY A 98 2.98 22.78 14.97
CA GLY A 98 3.25 21.86 16.07
C GLY A 98 3.68 20.44 15.66
N LYS A 99 4.00 20.21 14.38
CA LYS A 99 4.37 18.89 13.84
C LYS A 99 5.84 18.55 13.92
N GLY A 100 6.71 19.48 14.35
CA GLY A 100 8.17 19.29 14.35
C GLY A 100 8.67 18.08 15.14
N GLY A 101 7.91 17.56 16.10
CA GLY A 101 8.24 16.37 16.89
C GLY A 101 7.59 15.07 16.40
N ILE A 102 6.89 15.05 15.25
CA ILE A 102 6.31 13.82 14.69
C ILE A 102 7.44 12.98 14.09
N THR A 103 7.69 11.79 14.67
CA THR A 103 8.75 10.88 14.27
C THR A 103 8.27 9.84 13.25
N VAL A 104 9.23 9.15 12.61
CA VAL A 104 8.96 7.97 11.76
C VAL A 104 8.15 6.92 12.52
N ARG A 105 8.46 6.68 13.81
CA ARG A 105 7.71 5.77 14.69
C ARG A 105 6.25 6.20 14.88
N HIS A 106 5.98 7.50 15.08
CA HIS A 106 4.62 8.01 15.19
C HIS A 106 3.81 7.76 13.91
N ALA A 107 4.42 7.96 12.72
CA ALA A 107 3.77 7.69 11.45
C ALA A 107 3.48 6.18 11.26
N LEU A 108 4.48 5.31 11.48
CA LEU A 108 4.35 3.85 11.37
C LEU A 108 3.29 3.26 12.32
N SER A 109 3.14 3.83 13.50
CA SER A 109 2.20 3.34 14.53
C SER A 109 0.85 4.06 14.56
N HIS A 110 0.53 4.86 13.54
CA HIS A 110 -0.71 5.65 13.46
C HIS A 110 -0.93 6.63 14.61
N ARG A 111 0.16 7.22 15.14
CA ARG A 111 0.14 8.12 16.29
C ARG A 111 0.56 9.56 15.95
N ALA A 112 0.65 9.90 14.67
CA ALA A 112 1.06 11.23 14.22
C ALA A 112 0.04 12.34 14.51
N GLY A 113 -1.22 12.00 14.81
CA GLY A 113 -2.29 12.98 15.04
C GLY A 113 -2.91 13.54 13.77
N LEU A 114 -2.66 12.94 12.62
CA LEU A 114 -3.12 13.39 11.31
C LEU A 114 -3.92 12.29 10.58
N PRO A 115 -5.07 11.84 11.13
CA PRO A 115 -5.79 10.68 10.61
C PRO A 115 -6.39 10.87 9.22
N GLY A 116 -6.58 12.11 8.77
CA GLY A 116 -7.17 12.46 7.48
C GLY A 116 -6.63 13.75 6.89
N PHE A 117 -6.87 13.96 5.60
CA PHE A 117 -6.62 15.22 4.93
C PHE A 117 -7.72 16.23 5.24
N LYS A 118 -7.37 17.51 5.30
CA LYS A 118 -8.33 18.60 5.47
C LYS A 118 -8.74 19.14 4.09
N GLY A 119 -10.04 19.03 3.77
CA GLY A 119 -10.60 19.58 2.52
C GLY A 119 -10.10 18.93 1.22
N LEU A 120 -9.51 17.75 1.29
CA LEU A 120 -9.02 17.01 0.12
C LEU A 120 -9.76 15.68 0.02
N ALA A 121 -10.52 15.48 -1.07
CA ALA A 121 -11.22 14.22 -1.31
C ALA A 121 -10.25 13.13 -1.78
N PHE A 122 -10.65 11.88 -1.64
CA PHE A 122 -9.86 10.73 -2.08
C PHE A 122 -9.48 10.81 -3.57
N ALA A 123 -10.43 11.22 -4.41
CA ALA A 123 -10.24 11.33 -5.85
C ALA A 123 -9.24 12.44 -6.26
N ASP A 124 -8.96 13.40 -5.37
CA ASP A 124 -8.15 14.58 -5.66
C ASP A 124 -6.71 14.46 -5.16
N GLN A 125 -6.18 13.23 -5.05
CA GLN A 125 -4.84 12.96 -4.52
C GLN A 125 -3.82 12.61 -5.63
N PRO A 126 -3.39 13.60 -6.44
CA PRO A 126 -2.67 13.32 -7.69
C PRO A 126 -1.20 12.91 -7.46
N SER A 127 -0.62 13.22 -6.30
CA SER A 127 0.78 12.87 -6.00
C SER A 127 1.12 13.01 -4.51
N LEU A 128 2.19 12.34 -4.06
CA LEU A 128 2.73 12.50 -2.70
C LEU A 128 3.14 13.94 -2.39
N ALA A 129 3.62 14.69 -3.38
CA ALA A 129 3.97 16.09 -3.19
C ALA A 129 2.74 16.98 -2.97
N ALA A 130 1.63 16.71 -3.67
CA ALA A 130 0.39 17.47 -3.51
C ALA A 130 -0.29 17.16 -2.17
N THR A 131 -0.43 15.89 -1.82
CA THR A 131 -0.97 15.47 -0.52
C THR A 131 -0.06 15.88 0.64
N GLY A 132 1.26 15.93 0.41
CA GLY A 132 2.25 16.45 1.35
C GLY A 132 2.00 17.91 1.70
N ARG A 133 1.76 18.79 0.73
CA ARG A 133 1.42 20.21 0.98
C ARG A 133 0.17 20.34 1.86
N ASN A 134 -0.85 19.51 1.66
CA ASN A 134 -2.01 19.50 2.55
C ASN A 134 -1.62 19.17 4.00
N LEU A 135 -0.71 18.22 4.21
CA LEU A 135 -0.22 17.89 5.54
C LEU A 135 0.71 18.96 6.14
N GLU A 136 1.45 19.72 5.33
CA GLU A 136 2.24 20.87 5.80
C GLU A 136 1.35 21.91 6.49
N GLU A 137 0.18 22.19 5.93
CA GLU A 137 -0.80 23.16 6.46
C GLU A 137 -1.69 22.59 7.59
N ALA A 138 -1.74 21.28 7.74
CA ALA A 138 -2.59 20.65 8.74
C ALA A 138 -2.07 20.85 10.17
N THR A 139 -3.00 21.00 11.12
CA THR A 139 -2.72 20.93 12.55
C THR A 139 -3.12 19.54 13.04
N PRO A 140 -2.29 18.86 13.86
CA PRO A 140 -2.64 17.57 14.44
C PRO A 140 -3.90 17.65 15.30
N ASP A 141 -4.77 16.64 15.22
CA ASP A 141 -5.99 16.53 16.02
C ASP A 141 -5.69 16.22 17.49
N TRP A 142 -4.50 15.70 17.80
CA TRP A 142 -3.94 15.49 19.16
C TRP A 142 -2.42 15.58 19.13
N ALA A 143 -1.82 15.75 20.30
CA ALA A 143 -0.36 15.77 20.44
C ALA A 143 0.25 14.46 19.93
N PRO A 144 1.32 14.51 19.11
CA PRO A 144 1.97 13.32 18.56
C PRO A 144 2.30 12.30 19.67
N GLY A 145 1.95 11.06 19.45
CA GLY A 145 2.15 9.98 20.41
C GLY A 145 1.10 9.86 21.51
N ALA A 146 0.26 10.88 21.77
CA ALA A 146 -0.71 10.86 22.86
C ALA A 146 -1.90 9.91 22.60
N SER A 147 -2.29 9.72 21.34
CA SER A 147 -3.40 8.85 20.96
C SER A 147 -3.10 8.12 19.65
N MET A 148 -3.94 7.18 19.28
CA MET A 148 -3.86 6.41 18.04
C MET A 148 -5.21 6.43 17.33
N ALA A 149 -5.19 6.70 16.03
CA ALA A 149 -6.31 6.47 15.14
C ALA A 149 -5.78 6.06 13.76
N TYR A 150 -6.50 5.24 13.06
CA TYR A 150 -6.07 4.76 11.75
C TYR A 150 -5.87 5.90 10.74
N HIS A 151 -4.64 6.09 10.30
CA HIS A 151 -4.25 7.07 9.28
C HIS A 151 -4.47 6.45 7.88
N GLY A 152 -5.74 6.32 7.50
CA GLY A 152 -6.14 5.58 6.31
C GLY A 152 -5.40 5.99 5.04
N MET A 153 -5.39 7.29 4.76
CA MET A 153 -4.77 7.86 3.57
C MET A 153 -3.42 8.54 3.88
N THR A 154 -3.34 9.24 4.99
CA THR A 154 -2.18 10.06 5.34
C THR A 154 -0.94 9.25 5.69
N PHE A 155 -1.08 7.98 6.10
CA PHE A 155 0.04 7.06 6.33
C PHE A 155 0.99 6.99 5.13
N GLY A 156 0.42 6.77 3.94
CA GLY A 156 1.20 6.70 2.70
C GLY A 156 1.90 8.02 2.37
N THR A 157 1.24 9.16 2.61
CA THR A 157 1.84 10.47 2.38
C THR A 157 2.93 10.78 3.41
N LEU A 158 2.68 10.55 4.71
CA LEU A 158 3.66 10.80 5.76
C LEU A 158 4.97 10.05 5.51
N LEU A 159 4.89 8.75 5.28
CA LEU A 159 6.08 7.93 5.06
C LEU A 159 6.60 8.04 3.63
N GLY A 160 5.72 7.98 2.62
CA GLY A 160 6.14 8.03 1.23
C GLY A 160 6.85 9.33 0.87
N ARG A 161 6.30 10.48 1.31
CA ARG A 161 6.96 11.78 1.08
C ARG A 161 8.30 11.89 1.83
N THR A 162 8.36 11.40 3.06
CA THR A 162 9.62 11.35 3.83
C THR A 162 10.66 10.47 3.12
N ILE A 163 10.27 9.31 2.61
CA ILE A 163 11.13 8.40 1.84
C ILE A 163 11.66 9.10 0.59
N GLU A 164 10.80 9.77 -0.20
CA GLU A 164 11.26 10.52 -1.38
C GLU A 164 12.29 11.59 -1.04
N LEU A 165 12.03 12.36 0.02
CA LEU A 165 12.93 13.45 0.43
C LEU A 165 14.24 12.93 1.02
N ALA A 166 14.20 11.84 1.80
CA ALA A 166 15.38 11.23 2.39
C ALA A 166 16.30 10.56 1.35
N THR A 167 15.70 9.99 0.30
CA THR A 167 16.45 9.25 -0.73
C THR A 167 16.78 10.09 -1.97
N GLY A 168 16.05 11.18 -2.20
CA GLY A 168 16.11 11.98 -3.44
C GLY A 168 15.51 11.25 -4.65
N LYS A 169 14.75 10.18 -4.44
CA LYS A 169 14.19 9.31 -5.49
C LYS A 169 12.66 9.27 -5.43
N PRO A 170 11.97 9.10 -6.59
CA PRO A 170 10.54 8.80 -6.58
C PRO A 170 10.22 7.53 -5.80
N PHE A 171 9.07 7.48 -5.10
CA PHE A 171 8.68 6.33 -4.27
C PHE A 171 8.65 5.01 -5.06
N ALA A 172 8.17 5.02 -6.31
CA ALA A 172 8.15 3.84 -7.17
C ALA A 172 9.56 3.27 -7.43
N GLN A 173 10.57 4.14 -7.57
CA GLN A 173 11.96 3.69 -7.74
C GLN A 173 12.48 3.08 -6.43
N VAL A 174 12.20 3.68 -5.28
CA VAL A 174 12.62 3.14 -3.99
C VAL A 174 11.93 1.80 -3.71
N LEU A 175 10.63 1.66 -4.04
CA LEU A 175 9.91 0.39 -3.98
C LEU A 175 10.64 -0.69 -4.80
N HIS A 176 11.05 -0.36 -6.02
CA HIS A 176 11.78 -1.31 -6.85
C HIS A 176 13.14 -1.68 -6.25
N GLU A 177 13.93 -0.71 -5.84
CA GLU A 177 15.28 -0.95 -5.31
C GLU A 177 15.27 -1.71 -3.97
N GLU A 178 14.29 -1.44 -3.10
CA GLU A 178 14.24 -1.99 -1.75
C GLU A 178 13.39 -3.27 -1.63
N VAL A 179 12.41 -3.48 -2.50
CA VAL A 179 11.46 -4.59 -2.34
C VAL A 179 11.34 -5.41 -3.61
N THR A 180 10.81 -4.84 -4.70
CA THR A 180 10.38 -5.68 -5.84
C THR A 180 11.55 -6.23 -6.63
N GLY A 181 12.64 -5.49 -6.80
CA GLY A 181 13.85 -5.97 -7.46
C GLY A 181 14.53 -7.10 -6.69
N PRO A 182 14.92 -6.91 -5.40
CA PRO A 182 15.55 -7.95 -4.60
C PRO A 182 14.71 -9.22 -4.42
N ALA A 183 13.38 -9.08 -4.34
CA ALA A 183 12.46 -10.19 -4.18
C ALA A 183 12.01 -10.81 -5.51
N ASN A 184 12.44 -10.24 -6.66
CA ASN A 184 12.00 -10.65 -8.00
C ASN A 184 10.47 -10.66 -8.14
N ILE A 185 9.82 -9.58 -7.70
CA ILE A 185 8.36 -9.38 -7.78
C ILE A 185 8.08 -8.30 -8.84
N PRO A 186 7.85 -8.68 -10.12
CA PRO A 186 7.66 -7.69 -11.19
C PRO A 186 6.32 -6.94 -11.10
N ASP A 187 5.31 -7.55 -10.50
CA ASP A 187 3.91 -7.14 -10.57
C ASP A 187 3.39 -6.52 -9.25
N LEU A 188 4.22 -5.74 -8.57
CA LEU A 188 3.83 -4.96 -7.40
C LEU A 188 4.17 -3.49 -7.60
N TRP A 189 3.15 -2.63 -7.68
CA TRP A 189 3.31 -1.19 -7.88
C TRP A 189 2.55 -0.37 -6.82
N CYS A 190 3.08 0.81 -6.53
CA CYS A 190 2.36 1.92 -5.91
C CYS A 190 2.26 3.05 -6.95
N GLY A 191 1.15 3.10 -7.66
CA GLY A 191 0.98 3.81 -8.93
C GLY A 191 1.33 2.89 -10.10
N ILE A 192 0.29 2.47 -10.82
CA ILE A 192 0.44 1.53 -11.94
C ILE A 192 1.16 2.22 -13.11
N PRO A 193 2.13 1.59 -13.79
CA PRO A 193 2.75 2.12 -15.00
C PRO A 193 1.74 2.42 -16.10
N ALA A 194 2.01 3.43 -16.92
CA ALA A 194 1.15 3.79 -18.06
C ALA A 194 1.33 2.85 -19.26
N ASP A 195 1.40 1.54 -19.01
CA ASP A 195 1.54 0.50 -20.03
C ASP A 195 0.18 -0.18 -20.25
N PRO A 196 -0.40 -0.11 -21.47
CA PRO A 196 -1.70 -0.72 -21.75
C PRO A 196 -1.74 -2.23 -21.49
N SER A 197 -0.63 -2.94 -21.65
CA SER A 197 -0.56 -4.39 -21.40
C SER A 197 -0.71 -4.72 -19.92
N ILE A 198 -0.18 -3.87 -19.02
CA ILE A 198 -0.37 -3.99 -17.57
C ILE A 198 -1.81 -3.65 -17.20
N HIS A 199 -2.34 -2.54 -17.74
CA HIS A 199 -3.72 -2.12 -17.47
C HIS A 199 -4.75 -3.18 -17.90
N ALA A 200 -4.53 -3.88 -19.00
CA ALA A 200 -5.40 -4.95 -19.46
C ALA A 200 -5.50 -6.14 -18.48
N ARG A 201 -4.53 -6.31 -17.58
CA ARG A 201 -4.51 -7.37 -16.56
C ARG A 201 -5.23 -6.97 -15.27
N VAL A 202 -5.51 -5.69 -15.06
CA VAL A 202 -6.11 -5.21 -13.81
C VAL A 202 -7.57 -5.67 -13.71
N ALA A 203 -7.93 -6.25 -12.57
CA ALA A 203 -9.31 -6.57 -12.26
C ALA A 203 -10.12 -5.30 -12.02
N THR A 204 -11.33 -5.25 -12.55
CA THR A 204 -12.27 -4.15 -12.31
C THR A 204 -12.78 -4.21 -10.87
N LEU A 205 -12.63 -3.09 -10.15
CA LEU A 205 -13.17 -2.99 -8.80
C LEU A 205 -14.67 -2.77 -8.86
N HIS A 206 -15.44 -3.72 -8.35
CA HIS A 206 -16.89 -3.60 -8.19
C HIS A 206 -17.25 -3.22 -6.76
N PRO A 207 -18.19 -2.27 -6.55
CA PRO A 207 -18.83 -2.13 -5.25
C PRO A 207 -19.58 -3.44 -4.98
N GLY A 208 -19.32 -4.07 -3.82
CA GLY A 208 -20.11 -5.22 -3.38
C GLY A 208 -21.61 -4.87 -3.29
N ASN A 209 -22.46 -5.87 -3.46
CA ASN A 209 -23.92 -5.74 -3.26
C ASN A 209 -24.24 -5.50 -1.79
#